data_fbea55ff69e6528b0830ffbc4f49a166
#
_entry.id   fbea55ff69e6528b0830ffbc4f49a166
#
_cell.length_a   1.000
_cell.length_b   1.000
_cell.length_c   1.000
_cell.angle_alpha   90.00
_cell.angle_beta   90.00
_cell.angle_gamma   90.00
#
_symmetry.space_group_name_H-M   'P 1'
#
loop_
_entity.id
_entity.type
_entity.pdbx_description
1 polymer ?
#
loop_
_entity_poly.entity_id
_entity_poly.type
_entity_poly.pdbx_seq_one_letter_code
_entity_poly.pdbx_strand_id
1 'polypeptide(L)'
;MKSNAKTNPADPADKLFLPAKTALDKYLKANGMRRTPERYAILEKVFSTDAHFYVDALHEALTLDGMHLSLSTVYSAVQLFLEAGLVRRHQFGNQPAQYERVPQGASESHLHLVCTSCGRVRAVRNPQLMAELGALKYPTFKTEFFALYVYGLCSWCQKRLKREKAAQTIRKS
;
A
#
# COMPACT_ATOMS: atom_id res chain seq x y z
N MET A 1 19.60 28.94 14.06
CA MET A 1 20.54 27.87 13.73
C MET A 1 19.82 26.88 12.84
N LYS A 2 20.18 26.83 11.54
CA LYS A 2 19.53 25.93 10.56
C LYS A 2 20.18 24.55 10.66
N SER A 3 19.49 23.55 11.19
CA SER A 3 19.94 22.16 11.17
C SER A 3 19.69 21.60 9.76
N ASN A 4 20.74 21.57 8.96
CA ASN A 4 20.81 20.80 7.72
C ASN A 4 20.88 19.31 8.11
N ALA A 5 19.75 18.63 8.18
CA ALA A 5 19.72 17.17 8.22
C ALA A 5 20.21 16.66 6.86
N LYS A 6 21.48 16.30 6.79
CA LYS A 6 22.03 15.53 5.67
C LYS A 6 21.38 14.17 5.67
N THR A 7 20.43 13.93 4.78
CA THR A 7 19.90 12.61 4.48
C THR A 7 21.04 11.71 4.00
N ASN A 8 21.28 10.65 4.73
CA ASN A 8 22.30 9.65 4.40
C ASN A 8 21.76 8.80 3.22
N PRO A 9 22.42 8.73 2.04
CA PRO A 9 21.89 8.05 0.84
C PRO A 9 21.82 6.51 0.92
N ALA A 10 21.90 5.96 2.10
CA ALA A 10 21.87 4.50 2.36
C ALA A 10 20.57 4.00 3.01
N ASP A 11 19.59 4.87 3.30
CA ASP A 11 18.32 4.44 3.90
C ASP A 11 17.49 3.69 2.85
N PRO A 12 16.96 2.47 3.18
CA PRO A 12 16.05 1.74 2.30
C PRO A 12 14.83 2.55 1.85
N ALA A 13 14.37 3.51 2.65
CA ALA A 13 13.29 4.42 2.33
C ALA A 13 13.67 5.36 1.17
N ASP A 14 14.89 5.92 1.16
CA ASP A 14 15.38 6.80 0.09
C ASP A 14 15.47 6.07 -1.25
N LYS A 15 15.83 4.79 -1.26
CA LYS A 15 15.91 3.97 -2.47
C LYS A 15 14.57 3.79 -3.17
N LEU A 16 13.47 3.81 -2.44
CA LEU A 16 12.12 3.68 -2.97
C LEU A 16 11.51 5.05 -3.30
N PHE A 17 11.80 6.06 -2.48
CA PHE A 17 11.22 7.40 -2.62
C PHE A 17 11.76 8.17 -3.84
N LEU A 18 13.07 8.17 -4.09
CA LEU A 18 13.66 8.92 -5.21
C LEU A 18 13.09 8.53 -6.58
N PRO A 19 12.97 7.24 -6.93
CA PRO A 19 12.32 6.84 -8.18
C PRO A 19 10.85 7.26 -8.24
N ALA A 20 10.11 7.14 -7.13
CA ALA A 20 8.72 7.56 -7.04
C ALA A 20 8.55 9.08 -7.23
N LYS A 21 9.42 9.87 -6.60
CA LYS A 21 9.48 11.33 -6.79
C LYS A 21 9.72 11.70 -8.25
N THR A 22 10.66 11.02 -8.90
CA THR A 22 10.95 11.25 -10.32
C THR A 22 9.75 10.91 -11.21
N ALA A 23 9.03 9.82 -10.90
CA ALA A 23 7.82 9.44 -11.64
C ALA A 23 6.69 10.44 -11.41
N LEU A 24 6.50 10.93 -10.17
CA LEU A 24 5.55 12.00 -9.87
C LEU A 24 5.88 13.28 -10.65
N ASP A 25 7.15 13.69 -10.69
CA ASP A 25 7.59 14.87 -11.44
C ASP A 25 7.25 14.80 -12.93
N LYS A 26 7.49 13.63 -13.53
CA LYS A 26 7.13 13.36 -14.93
C LYS A 26 5.62 13.46 -15.16
N TYR A 27 4.84 12.85 -14.27
CA TYR A 27 3.37 12.86 -14.34
C TYR A 27 2.82 14.30 -14.21
N LEU A 28 3.27 15.06 -13.20
CA LEU A 28 2.83 16.44 -12.97
C LEU A 28 3.17 17.33 -14.16
N LYS A 29 4.38 17.19 -14.72
CA LYS A 29 4.81 17.94 -15.92
C LYS A 29 3.95 17.61 -17.13
N ALA A 30 3.69 16.35 -17.38
CA ALA A 30 2.89 15.89 -18.52
C ALA A 30 1.44 16.40 -18.47
N ASN A 31 0.89 16.58 -17.26
CA ASN A 31 -0.49 17.01 -17.05
C ASN A 31 -0.63 18.50 -16.68
N GLY A 32 0.44 19.30 -16.77
CA GLY A 32 0.40 20.74 -16.46
C GLY A 32 0.07 21.04 -14.99
N MET A 33 0.31 20.10 -14.08
CA MET A 33 -0.02 20.25 -12.67
C MET A 33 1.11 20.88 -11.86
N ARG A 34 0.73 21.64 -10.84
CA ARG A 34 1.70 22.29 -9.94
C ARG A 34 2.40 21.27 -9.05
N ARG A 35 3.70 21.50 -8.83
CA ARG A 35 4.50 20.84 -7.79
C ARG A 35 4.27 21.59 -6.48
N THR A 36 3.74 20.89 -5.47
CA THR A 36 3.51 21.49 -4.15
C THR A 36 4.24 20.71 -3.06
N PRO A 37 4.78 21.37 -2.04
CA PRO A 37 5.50 20.72 -0.95
C PRO A 37 4.69 19.61 -0.27
N GLU A 38 3.38 19.83 -0.12
CA GLU A 38 2.46 18.87 0.51
C GLU A 38 2.41 17.54 -0.24
N ARG A 39 2.36 17.58 -1.58
CA ARG A 39 2.34 16.36 -2.41
C ARG A 39 3.59 15.52 -2.20
N TYR A 40 4.76 16.16 -2.13
CA TYR A 40 6.01 15.44 -1.92
C TYR A 40 6.13 14.89 -0.52
N ALA A 41 5.70 15.63 0.49
CA ALA A 41 5.71 15.17 1.86
C ALA A 41 4.74 13.99 2.08
N ILE A 42 3.54 14.03 1.49
CA ILE A 42 2.61 12.90 1.50
C ILE A 42 3.22 11.69 0.77
N LEU A 43 3.87 11.90 -0.39
CA LEU A 43 4.54 10.83 -1.13
C LEU A 43 5.67 10.21 -0.31
N GLU A 44 6.51 11.02 0.32
CA GLU A 44 7.59 10.57 1.19
C GLU A 44 7.05 9.70 2.33
N LYS A 45 5.97 10.15 2.99
CA LYS A 45 5.31 9.37 4.03
C LYS A 45 4.79 8.04 3.51
N VAL A 46 4.15 7.99 2.35
CA VAL A 46 3.69 6.76 1.71
C VAL A 46 4.83 5.78 1.46
N PHE A 47 5.99 6.28 1.05
CA PHE A 47 7.14 5.43 0.73
C PHE A 47 8.02 5.08 1.93
N SER A 48 7.86 5.77 3.07
CA SER A 48 8.54 5.47 4.34
C SER A 48 7.75 4.61 5.32
N THR A 49 6.45 4.42 5.08
CA THR A 49 5.58 3.56 5.90
C THR A 49 5.48 2.13 5.34
N ASP A 50 4.60 1.33 5.92
CA ASP A 50 4.28 -0.01 5.41
C ASP A 50 3.79 0.03 3.96
N ALA A 51 4.01 -1.07 3.22
CA ALA A 51 3.63 -1.16 1.82
C ALA A 51 2.12 -0.92 1.60
N HIS A 52 1.28 -1.30 2.57
CA HIS A 52 -0.17 -1.14 2.55
C HIS A 52 -0.61 -0.14 3.61
N PHE A 53 -1.52 0.78 3.25
CA PHE A 53 -2.02 1.80 4.16
C PHE A 53 -3.49 2.14 3.88
N TYR A 54 -4.15 2.69 4.89
CA TYR A 54 -5.42 3.40 4.77
C TYR A 54 -5.16 4.90 4.74
N VAL A 55 -5.97 5.66 4.01
CA VAL A 55 -5.78 7.12 3.88
C VAL A 55 -5.93 7.83 5.23
N ASP A 56 -6.86 7.36 6.06
CA ASP A 56 -7.06 7.93 7.40
C ASP A 56 -5.84 7.71 8.30
N ALA A 57 -5.26 6.51 8.29
CA ALA A 57 -4.02 6.21 9.03
C ALA A 57 -2.82 7.00 8.51
N LEU A 58 -2.74 7.21 7.19
CA LEU A 58 -1.72 8.07 6.58
C LEU A 58 -1.88 9.52 7.05
N HIS A 59 -3.11 10.04 7.09
CA HIS A 59 -3.41 11.38 7.60
C HIS A 59 -3.01 11.55 9.07
N GLU A 60 -3.36 10.58 9.92
CA GLU A 60 -2.94 10.57 11.33
C GLU A 60 -1.41 10.59 11.47
N ALA A 61 -0.71 9.75 10.70
CA ALA A 61 0.75 9.69 10.71
C ALA A 61 1.40 11.00 10.25
N LEU A 62 0.84 11.68 9.26
CA LEU A 62 1.28 13.03 8.82
C LEU A 62 1.05 14.08 9.91
N THR A 63 -0.10 14.02 10.59
CA THR A 63 -0.42 14.93 11.71
C THR A 63 0.55 14.75 12.87
N LEU A 64 0.92 13.51 13.21
CA LEU A 64 1.92 13.21 14.24
C LEU A 64 3.32 13.73 13.88
N ASP A 65 3.65 13.78 12.58
CA ASP A 65 4.89 14.40 12.08
C ASP A 65 4.82 15.94 12.05
N GLY A 66 3.74 16.55 12.55
CA GLY A 66 3.55 18.00 12.59
C GLY A 66 2.99 18.60 11.31
N MET A 67 2.51 17.79 10.37
CA MET A 67 1.89 18.26 9.12
C MET A 67 0.37 18.37 9.28
N HIS A 68 -0.12 19.59 9.46
CA HIS A 68 -1.56 19.86 9.60
C HIS A 68 -2.25 20.02 8.25
N LEU A 69 -2.46 18.90 7.56
CA LEU A 69 -3.20 18.85 6.30
C LEU A 69 -4.65 18.45 6.54
N SER A 70 -5.56 18.92 5.69
CA SER A 70 -6.93 18.39 5.73
C SER A 70 -6.96 16.95 5.18
N LEU A 71 -7.88 16.14 5.69
CA LEU A 71 -8.08 14.77 5.20
C LEU A 71 -8.38 14.76 3.70
N SER A 72 -9.15 15.74 3.19
CA SER A 72 -9.45 15.89 1.76
C SER A 72 -8.19 16.16 0.92
N THR A 73 -7.22 16.90 1.45
CA THR A 73 -5.92 17.11 0.81
C THR A 73 -5.14 15.81 0.66
N VAL A 74 -5.14 14.97 1.69
CA VAL A 74 -4.46 13.67 1.66
C VAL A 74 -5.16 12.72 0.66
N TYR A 75 -6.50 12.66 0.67
CA TYR A 75 -7.26 11.89 -0.33
C TYR A 75 -6.97 12.34 -1.75
N SER A 76 -6.94 13.66 -2.02
CA SER A 76 -6.63 14.22 -3.35
C SER A 76 -5.20 13.86 -3.80
N ALA A 77 -4.23 13.88 -2.88
CA ALA A 77 -2.87 13.47 -3.19
C ALA A 77 -2.77 11.97 -3.49
N VAL A 78 -3.44 11.12 -2.71
CA VAL A 78 -3.46 9.67 -2.95
C VAL A 78 -4.16 9.34 -4.26
N GLN A 79 -5.24 10.05 -4.62
CA GLN A 79 -5.90 9.91 -5.91
C GLN A 79 -4.95 10.27 -7.06
N LEU A 80 -4.21 11.38 -6.94
CA LEU A 80 -3.18 11.76 -7.90
C LEU A 80 -2.09 10.68 -8.03
N PHE A 81 -1.66 10.08 -6.91
CA PHE A 81 -0.67 9.00 -6.92
C PHE A 81 -1.21 7.73 -7.58
N LEU A 82 -2.50 7.46 -7.47
CA LEU A 82 -3.16 6.36 -8.16
C LEU A 82 -3.09 6.56 -9.68
N GLU A 83 -3.45 7.76 -10.16
CA GLU A 83 -3.40 8.14 -11.58
C GLU A 83 -1.97 8.14 -12.12
N ALA A 84 -0.99 8.53 -11.30
CA ALA A 84 0.43 8.49 -11.63
C ALA A 84 1.05 7.08 -11.56
N GLY A 85 0.29 6.04 -11.15
CA GLY A 85 0.78 4.67 -11.01
C GLY A 85 1.77 4.46 -9.85
N LEU A 86 1.76 5.37 -8.87
CA LEU A 86 2.64 5.33 -7.69
C LEU A 86 2.04 4.52 -6.54
N VAL A 87 0.72 4.38 -6.53
CA VAL A 87 -0.01 3.52 -5.61
C VAL A 87 -1.04 2.70 -6.38
N ARG A 88 -1.48 1.60 -5.79
CA ARG A 88 -2.62 0.79 -6.25
C ARG A 88 -3.69 0.79 -5.18
N ARG A 89 -4.94 0.73 -5.61
CA ARG A 89 -6.09 0.61 -4.73
C ARG A 89 -6.53 -0.85 -4.68
N HIS A 90 -6.73 -1.37 -3.47
CA HIS A 90 -7.27 -2.70 -3.21
C HIS A 90 -8.60 -2.58 -2.48
N GLN A 91 -9.58 -3.38 -2.89
CA GLN A 91 -10.87 -3.50 -2.23
C GLN A 91 -11.05 -4.93 -1.72
N PHE A 92 -11.02 -5.12 -0.42
CA PHE A 92 -11.13 -6.43 0.22
C PHE A 92 -12.53 -6.61 0.80
N GLY A 93 -13.46 -7.15 0.00
CA GLY A 93 -14.86 -7.29 0.39
C GLY A 93 -15.49 -5.95 0.77
N ASN A 94 -16.16 -5.90 1.93
CA ASN A 94 -16.81 -4.69 2.45
C ASN A 94 -15.90 -3.83 3.35
N GLN A 95 -14.59 -4.13 3.41
CA GLN A 95 -13.64 -3.32 4.16
C GLN A 95 -13.37 -2.00 3.43
N PRO A 96 -12.94 -0.92 4.14
CA PRO A 96 -12.47 0.29 3.49
C PRO A 96 -11.36 -0.01 2.48
N ALA A 97 -11.27 0.81 1.43
CA ALA A 97 -10.23 0.67 0.43
C ALA A 97 -8.85 0.82 1.08
N GLN A 98 -7.97 -0.11 0.75
CA GLN A 98 -6.57 -0.08 1.16
C GLN A 98 -5.71 0.28 -0.04
N TYR A 99 -4.66 1.03 0.19
CA TYR A 99 -3.73 1.43 -0.85
C TYR A 99 -2.38 0.77 -0.64
N GLU A 100 -1.71 0.47 -1.73
CA GLU A 100 -0.38 -0.13 -1.74
C GLU A 100 0.56 0.73 -2.58
N ARG A 101 1.74 1.06 -2.04
CA ARG A 101 2.79 1.72 -2.82
C ARG A 101 3.31 0.80 -3.93
N VAL A 102 3.58 1.37 -5.10
CA VAL A 102 4.16 0.67 -6.24
C VAL A 102 5.62 1.09 -6.37
N PRO A 103 6.59 0.21 -6.06
CA PRO A 103 8.00 0.49 -6.29
C PRO A 103 8.24 0.71 -7.78
N GLN A 104 8.90 1.81 -8.13
CA GLN A 104 9.20 2.12 -9.52
C GLN A 104 10.33 1.24 -10.06
N GLY A 105 10.12 0.63 -11.22
CA GLY A 105 11.09 -0.26 -11.86
C GLY A 105 11.05 -1.72 -11.41
N ALA A 106 10.20 -2.08 -10.45
CA ALA A 106 10.00 -3.45 -10.04
C ALA A 106 8.54 -3.86 -10.28
N SER A 107 8.31 -4.77 -11.21
CA SER A 107 7.04 -5.50 -11.30
C SER A 107 7.00 -6.59 -10.23
N GLU A 108 6.95 -6.21 -8.95
CA GLU A 108 6.77 -7.19 -7.89
C GLU A 108 5.29 -7.57 -7.80
N SER A 109 4.88 -8.48 -8.67
CA SER A 109 3.61 -9.17 -8.50
C SER A 109 3.72 -10.08 -7.28
N HIS A 110 2.79 -9.97 -6.35
CA HIS A 110 2.70 -10.80 -5.15
C HIS A 110 1.25 -11.14 -4.86
N LEU A 111 1.04 -12.16 -4.03
CA LEU A 111 -0.29 -12.52 -3.59
C LEU A 111 -0.60 -11.88 -2.23
N HIS A 112 -1.85 -11.57 -2.01
CA HIS A 112 -2.35 -11.01 -0.75
C HIS A 112 -3.13 -12.06 0.02
N LEU A 113 -2.74 -12.34 1.27
CA LEU A 113 -3.53 -13.11 2.20
C LEU A 113 -4.45 -12.16 2.95
N VAL A 114 -5.76 -12.31 2.77
CA VAL A 114 -6.79 -11.45 3.37
C VAL A 114 -7.54 -12.22 4.46
N CYS A 115 -7.47 -11.73 5.70
CA CYS A 115 -8.22 -12.34 6.79
C CYS A 115 -9.67 -11.88 6.74
N THR A 116 -10.61 -12.83 6.55
CA THR A 116 -12.05 -12.55 6.49
C THR A 116 -12.65 -12.11 7.83
N SER A 117 -11.96 -12.37 8.95
CA SER A 117 -12.44 -12.00 10.29
C SER A 117 -11.98 -10.63 10.77
N CYS A 118 -10.71 -10.23 10.54
CA CYS A 118 -10.17 -8.96 11.04
C CYS A 118 -9.69 -8.00 9.93
N GLY A 119 -9.86 -8.35 8.65
CA GLY A 119 -9.47 -7.52 7.53
C GLY A 119 -7.95 -7.41 7.30
N ARG A 120 -7.12 -8.02 8.15
CA ARG A 120 -5.65 -7.94 8.00
C ARG A 120 -5.22 -8.49 6.66
N VAL A 121 -4.42 -7.71 5.94
CA VAL A 121 -3.80 -8.10 4.68
C VAL A 121 -2.31 -8.36 4.90
N ARG A 122 -1.79 -9.39 4.24
CA ARG A 122 -0.37 -9.74 4.24
C ARG A 122 0.08 -10.07 2.82
N ALA A 123 1.08 -9.37 2.32
CA ALA A 123 1.73 -9.69 1.07
C ALA A 123 2.62 -10.94 1.24
N VAL A 124 2.56 -11.85 0.27
CA VAL A 124 3.40 -13.05 0.23
C VAL A 124 3.98 -13.19 -1.17
N ARG A 125 5.28 -13.41 -1.25
CA ARG A 125 5.98 -13.69 -2.50
C ARG A 125 5.92 -15.18 -2.81
N ASN A 126 5.50 -15.52 -4.02
CA ASN A 126 5.60 -16.86 -4.58
C ASN A 126 6.16 -16.75 -6.00
N PRO A 127 7.50 -16.76 -6.16
CA PRO A 127 8.15 -16.54 -7.46
C PRO A 127 7.71 -17.55 -8.52
N GLN A 128 7.50 -18.81 -8.14
CA GLN A 128 7.05 -19.84 -9.07
C GLN A 128 5.66 -19.54 -9.63
N LEU A 129 4.69 -19.27 -8.75
CA LEU A 129 3.33 -18.92 -9.16
C LEU A 129 3.32 -17.63 -10.01
N MET A 130 4.14 -16.64 -9.65
CA MET A 130 4.23 -15.40 -10.43
C MET A 130 4.82 -15.63 -11.81
N ALA A 131 5.82 -16.54 -11.94
CA ALA A 131 6.39 -16.91 -13.22
C ALA A 131 5.36 -17.63 -14.12
N GLU A 132 4.59 -18.55 -13.55
CA GLU A 132 3.52 -19.26 -14.26
C GLU A 132 2.46 -18.29 -14.77
N LEU A 133 1.99 -17.36 -13.94
CA LEU A 133 1.02 -16.33 -14.33
C LEU A 133 1.59 -15.38 -15.39
N GLY A 134 2.85 -14.99 -15.28
CA GLY A 134 3.53 -14.14 -16.26
C GLY A 134 3.74 -14.82 -17.63
N ALA A 135 3.77 -16.15 -17.67
CA ALA A 135 3.86 -16.92 -18.89
C ALA A 135 2.53 -17.01 -19.67
N LEU A 136 1.39 -16.71 -19.01
CA LEU A 136 0.09 -16.73 -19.65
C LEU A 136 -0.01 -15.63 -20.72
N LYS A 137 -0.39 -16.03 -21.93
CA LYS A 137 -0.59 -15.10 -23.04
C LYS A 137 -2.06 -15.09 -23.43
N TYR A 138 -2.59 -13.90 -23.60
CA TYR A 138 -3.95 -13.67 -24.04
C TYR A 138 -3.91 -13.00 -25.43
N PRO A 139 -4.40 -13.62 -26.52
CA PRO A 139 -4.23 -13.13 -27.88
C PRO A 139 -4.75 -11.71 -28.13
N THR A 140 -5.81 -11.34 -27.42
CA THR A 140 -6.49 -10.04 -27.57
C THR A 140 -6.35 -9.11 -26.38
N PHE A 141 -5.48 -9.48 -25.39
CA PHE A 141 -5.36 -8.73 -24.15
C PHE A 141 -3.91 -8.60 -23.73
N LYS A 142 -3.45 -7.36 -23.54
CA LYS A 142 -2.12 -7.06 -23.01
C LYS A 142 -2.20 -6.97 -21.49
N THR A 143 -1.64 -7.96 -20.79
CA THR A 143 -1.58 -7.96 -19.33
C THR A 143 -0.57 -6.91 -18.85
N GLU A 144 -0.96 -6.07 -17.90
CA GLU A 144 -0.10 -5.08 -17.27
C GLU A 144 0.38 -5.54 -15.89
N PHE A 145 -0.52 -6.17 -15.11
CA PHE A 145 -0.18 -6.72 -13.79
C PHE A 145 -1.19 -7.81 -13.38
N PHE A 146 -0.83 -8.58 -12.37
CA PHE A 146 -1.70 -9.55 -11.71
C PHE A 146 -1.94 -9.14 -10.27
N ALA A 147 -3.17 -9.25 -9.79
CA ALA A 147 -3.52 -9.13 -8.39
C ALA A 147 -4.18 -10.45 -7.94
N LEU A 148 -3.54 -11.13 -6.99
CA LEU A 148 -4.02 -12.39 -6.43
C LEU A 148 -4.39 -12.21 -4.96
N TYR A 149 -5.58 -12.67 -4.61
CA TYR A 149 -6.10 -12.60 -3.26
C TYR A 149 -6.46 -14.00 -2.77
N VAL A 150 -5.94 -14.36 -1.60
CA VAL A 150 -6.29 -15.60 -0.90
C VAL A 150 -7.02 -15.22 0.39
N TYR A 151 -8.28 -15.60 0.49
CA TYR A 151 -9.13 -15.30 1.64
C TYR A 151 -9.12 -16.44 2.64
N GLY A 152 -9.03 -16.12 3.94
CA GLY A 152 -9.00 -17.10 5.00
C GLY A 152 -8.92 -16.45 6.38
N LEU A 153 -8.48 -17.19 7.39
CA LEU A 153 -8.30 -16.69 8.75
C LEU A 153 -6.82 -16.59 9.09
N CYS A 154 -6.37 -15.43 9.57
CA CYS A 154 -5.02 -15.29 10.10
C CYS A 154 -4.85 -16.12 11.40
N SER A 155 -3.62 -16.45 11.76
CA SER A 155 -3.29 -17.28 12.92
C SER A 155 -3.88 -16.74 14.23
N TRP A 156 -3.93 -15.43 14.40
CA TRP A 156 -4.54 -14.80 15.58
C TRP A 156 -6.07 -15.04 15.64
N CYS A 157 -6.77 -14.82 14.52
CA CYS A 157 -8.22 -15.07 14.45
C CYS A 157 -8.56 -16.55 14.60
N GLN A 158 -7.74 -17.45 14.04
CA GLN A 158 -7.91 -18.90 14.26
C GLN A 158 -7.80 -19.27 15.74
N LYS A 159 -6.79 -18.74 16.45
CA LYS A 159 -6.61 -19.00 17.89
C LYS A 159 -7.77 -18.42 18.72
N ARG A 160 -8.23 -17.20 18.38
CA ARG A 160 -9.37 -16.58 19.05
C ARG A 160 -10.64 -17.42 18.92
N LEU A 161 -10.99 -17.80 17.68
CA LEU A 161 -12.18 -18.62 17.41
C LEU A 161 -12.14 -20.00 18.08
N LYS A 162 -10.94 -20.61 18.17
CA LYS A 162 -10.79 -21.89 18.91
C LYS A 162 -11.07 -21.71 20.40
N ARG A 163 -10.59 -20.60 21.02
CA ARG A 163 -10.85 -20.28 22.44
C ARG A 163 -12.33 -20.00 22.70
N GLU A 164 -12.99 -19.24 21.82
CA GLU A 164 -14.42 -18.94 21.93
C GLU A 164 -15.28 -20.21 21.84
N LYS A 165 -14.96 -21.11 20.91
CA LYS A 165 -15.65 -22.42 20.80
C LYS A 165 -15.45 -23.30 22.05
N ALA A 166 -14.23 -23.36 22.56
CA ALA A 166 -13.96 -24.12 23.79
C ALA A 166 -14.73 -23.58 25.01
N ALA A 167 -14.79 -22.25 25.15
CA ALA A 167 -15.56 -21.61 26.24
C ALA A 167 -17.08 -21.85 26.13
N GLN A 168 -17.60 -21.88 24.90
CA GLN A 168 -19.02 -22.18 24.66
C GLN A 168 -19.38 -23.65 24.98
N THR A 169 -18.47 -24.59 24.73
CA THR A 169 -18.67 -26.02 25.07
C THR A 169 -18.74 -26.21 26.58
N ILE A 170 -17.88 -25.55 27.35
CA ILE A 170 -17.87 -25.62 28.83
C ILE A 170 -19.14 -25.03 29.44
N ARG A 171 -19.76 -24.03 28.83
CA ARG A 171 -21.00 -23.40 29.31
C ARG A 171 -22.27 -24.24 29.04
N LYS A 172 -22.19 -25.22 28.16
CA LYS A 172 -23.31 -26.11 27.77
C LYS A 172 -23.27 -27.48 28.47
N SER A 173 -22.18 -27.76 29.19
CA SER A 173 -22.05 -28.95 30.08
C SER A 173 -22.41 -28.58 31.51
#